data_1073957800ccd416c0ee4f768fde1939
#
_entry.id   1073957800ccd416c0ee4f768fde1939
#
_cell.length_a   1.000
_cell.length_b   1.000
_cell.length_c   1.000
_cell.angle_alpha   90.00
_cell.angle_beta   90.00
_cell.angle_gamma   90.00
#
_symmetry.space_group_name_H-M   'P 1'
#
loop_
_entity.id
_entity.type
_entity.pdbx_description
1 polymer ?
#
loop_
_entity_poly.entity_id
_entity_poly.type
_entity_poly.pdbx_seq_one_letter_code
_entity_poly.pdbx_strand_id
1 'polypeptide(L)'
;MGLKNLKVSYKINIISLITIILLGIVTFVLYNGMSKINNSFENSSSISDLALTITKTSEQGLQVSNALRGIIVNPDDTKAKENFIQAVKELDDLMLVLKDSTKKFQGFEKFEIAPLYASQIKVLNKIIEKIKNSEALTKEDNTLSTKEWRPLKAALLKWQERNLERNKEIKEELNKTVSSVTTFILIILLITILSILVTIQLITRNIVSSLNIFQNGLLSFFAFSNKESSNVQLINLDGKDEFGQMAKVINQNIQKTQDLINQDNALIEDVKRVVNQVKSGNLNIKIEKSTINDELEELKSSFNEMLEVTKSNVCSDINKVLSVLDSFSKLDFRVKIDNDNGKVATGINNLSNIINHMLVENKSNGLTLEESSKMLLFNVNKLNISSNEAAASLEETAAAL
;
A
#
# COMPACT_ATOMS: atom_id res chain seq x y z
N MET A 1 -1.71 -9.81 -15.83
CA MET A 1 -1.10 -8.62 -15.20
C MET A 1 -1.19 -8.83 -13.68
N GLY A 2 -0.07 -9.08 -12.99
CA GLY A 2 -0.11 -9.45 -11.57
C GLY A 2 -0.47 -8.25 -10.69
N LEU A 3 -1.16 -8.51 -9.57
CA LEU A 3 -1.54 -7.51 -8.56
C LEU A 3 -0.35 -6.62 -8.11
N LYS A 4 0.89 -7.12 -8.18
CA LYS A 4 2.11 -6.37 -7.84
C LYS A 4 2.33 -5.11 -8.69
N ASN A 5 1.83 -5.08 -9.92
CA ASN A 5 2.07 -3.97 -10.86
C ASN A 5 0.96 -2.92 -10.89
N LEU A 6 -0.12 -3.14 -10.14
CA LEU A 6 -1.23 -2.19 -10.04
C LEU A 6 -0.95 -1.16 -8.96
N LYS A 7 -1.27 0.09 -9.22
CA LYS A 7 -1.21 1.16 -8.21
C LYS A 7 -2.07 0.80 -6.99
N VAL A 8 -1.68 1.26 -5.82
CA VAL A 8 -2.41 1.02 -4.56
C VAL A 8 -3.86 1.48 -4.67
N SER A 9 -4.10 2.64 -5.30
CA SER A 9 -5.45 3.15 -5.56
C SER A 9 -6.30 2.19 -6.41
N TYR A 10 -5.72 1.58 -7.46
CA TYR A 10 -6.41 0.59 -8.27
C TYR A 10 -6.68 -0.71 -7.51
N LYS A 11 -5.75 -1.15 -6.64
CA LYS A 11 -5.95 -2.32 -5.77
C LYS A 11 -7.16 -2.11 -4.84
N ILE A 12 -7.29 -0.92 -4.25
CA ILE A 12 -8.42 -0.55 -3.39
C ILE A 12 -9.73 -0.45 -4.19
N ASN A 13 -9.69 0.19 -5.37
CA ASN A 13 -10.86 0.31 -6.23
C ASN A 13 -11.38 -1.06 -6.73
N ILE A 14 -10.50 -2.02 -6.97
CA ILE A 14 -10.90 -3.40 -7.30
C ILE A 14 -11.68 -4.04 -6.16
N ILE A 15 -11.27 -3.86 -4.90
CA ILE A 15 -12.04 -4.34 -3.74
C ILE A 15 -13.44 -3.74 -3.76
N SER A 16 -13.53 -2.41 -3.88
CA SER A 16 -14.79 -1.69 -3.90
C SER A 16 -15.69 -2.16 -5.04
N LEU A 17 -15.15 -2.34 -6.25
CA LEU A 17 -15.88 -2.82 -7.42
C LEU A 17 -16.41 -4.24 -7.20
N ILE A 18 -15.57 -5.16 -6.73
CA ILE A 18 -15.97 -6.55 -6.43
C ILE A 18 -17.07 -6.54 -5.37
N THR A 19 -16.94 -5.75 -4.32
CA THR A 19 -17.94 -5.64 -3.25
C THR A 19 -19.27 -5.13 -3.78
N ILE A 20 -19.28 -4.10 -4.63
CA ILE A 20 -20.50 -3.57 -5.26
C ILE A 20 -21.18 -4.63 -6.16
N ILE A 21 -20.42 -5.34 -6.97
CA ILE A 21 -20.95 -6.40 -7.84
C ILE A 21 -21.56 -7.52 -6.99
N LEU A 22 -20.87 -7.96 -5.95
CA LEU A 22 -21.36 -9.02 -5.07
C LEU A 22 -22.63 -8.59 -4.31
N LEU A 23 -22.70 -7.36 -3.82
CA LEU A 23 -23.91 -6.80 -3.22
C LEU A 23 -25.06 -6.72 -4.22
N GLY A 24 -24.78 -6.35 -5.47
CA GLY A 24 -25.77 -6.37 -6.55
C GLY A 24 -26.35 -7.77 -6.79
N ILE A 25 -25.51 -8.80 -6.83
CA ILE A 25 -25.92 -10.19 -6.97
C ILE A 25 -26.79 -10.63 -5.79
N VAL A 26 -26.36 -10.33 -4.56
CA VAL A 26 -27.13 -10.64 -3.35
C VAL A 26 -28.50 -9.98 -3.40
N THR A 27 -28.58 -8.70 -3.74
CA THR A 27 -29.84 -7.94 -3.84
C THR A 27 -30.76 -8.54 -4.90
N PHE A 28 -30.22 -8.92 -6.07
CA PHE A 28 -30.98 -9.56 -7.14
C PHE A 28 -31.56 -10.92 -6.70
N VAL A 29 -30.77 -11.72 -6.01
CA VAL A 29 -31.20 -13.02 -5.49
C VAL A 29 -32.28 -12.88 -4.42
N LEU A 30 -32.11 -11.91 -3.51
CA LEU A 30 -33.11 -11.58 -2.49
C LEU A 30 -34.43 -11.15 -3.12
N TYR A 31 -34.39 -10.27 -4.10
CA TYR A 31 -35.59 -9.80 -4.82
C TYR A 31 -36.36 -10.95 -5.48
N ASN A 32 -35.66 -11.78 -6.25
CA ASN A 32 -36.29 -12.93 -6.94
C ASN A 32 -36.79 -13.99 -5.95
N GLY A 33 -36.01 -14.23 -4.86
CA GLY A 33 -36.42 -15.15 -3.80
C GLY A 33 -37.69 -14.68 -3.11
N MET A 34 -37.75 -13.41 -2.73
CA MET A 34 -38.92 -12.82 -2.08
C MET A 34 -40.15 -12.82 -2.98
N SER A 35 -39.96 -12.54 -4.27
CA SER A 35 -41.06 -12.63 -5.26
C SER A 35 -41.63 -14.05 -5.35
N LYS A 36 -40.80 -15.11 -5.34
CA LYS A 36 -41.27 -16.50 -5.32
C LYS A 36 -42.05 -16.84 -4.05
N ILE A 37 -41.53 -16.40 -2.88
CA ILE A 37 -42.20 -16.63 -1.60
C ILE A 37 -43.57 -15.92 -1.61
N ASN A 38 -43.63 -14.66 -2.09
CA ASN A 38 -44.87 -13.89 -2.13
C ASN A 38 -45.94 -14.55 -3.02
N ASN A 39 -45.55 -15.00 -4.21
CA ASN A 39 -46.46 -15.73 -5.13
C ASN A 39 -46.96 -17.02 -4.49
N SER A 40 -46.09 -17.78 -3.80
CA SER A 40 -46.51 -19.00 -3.10
C SER A 40 -47.41 -18.71 -1.91
N PHE A 41 -47.23 -17.61 -1.22
CA PHE A 41 -48.04 -17.12 -0.12
C PHE A 41 -49.43 -16.69 -0.62
N GLU A 42 -49.53 -15.92 -1.74
CA GLU A 42 -50.80 -15.54 -2.37
C GLU A 42 -51.61 -16.77 -2.80
N ASN A 43 -50.94 -17.79 -3.37
CA ASN A 43 -51.61 -19.05 -3.71
C ASN A 43 -52.17 -19.76 -2.46
N SER A 44 -51.37 -19.77 -1.34
CA SER A 44 -51.83 -20.36 -0.08
C SER A 44 -53.00 -19.61 0.55
N SER A 45 -53.00 -18.28 0.47
CA SER A 45 -54.11 -17.44 0.94
C SER A 45 -55.36 -17.68 0.11
N SER A 46 -55.22 -17.67 -1.23
CA SER A 46 -56.35 -17.85 -2.18
C SER A 46 -57.04 -19.20 -1.99
N ILE A 47 -56.32 -20.30 -1.75
CA ILE A 47 -56.93 -21.61 -1.51
C ILE A 47 -57.64 -21.66 -0.14
N SER A 48 -57.14 -20.92 0.87
CA SER A 48 -57.80 -20.80 2.15
C SER A 48 -59.10 -19.98 2.08
N ASP A 49 -59.10 -18.92 1.28
CA ASP A 49 -60.33 -18.11 1.00
C ASP A 49 -61.38 -18.93 0.23
N LEU A 50 -60.95 -19.77 -0.69
CA LEU A 50 -61.84 -20.70 -1.36
C LEU A 50 -62.47 -21.69 -0.37
N ALA A 51 -61.71 -22.23 0.60
CA ALA A 51 -62.23 -23.09 1.65
C ALA A 51 -63.36 -22.39 2.46
N LEU A 52 -63.16 -21.16 2.85
CA LEU A 52 -64.11 -20.37 3.58
C LEU A 52 -65.38 -20.13 2.74
N THR A 53 -65.21 -19.82 1.45
CA THR A 53 -66.36 -19.57 0.56
C THR A 53 -67.19 -20.84 0.37
N ILE A 54 -66.59 -22.02 0.15
CA ILE A 54 -67.28 -23.31 0.05
C ILE A 54 -68.10 -23.59 1.34
N THR A 55 -67.49 -23.36 2.50
CA THR A 55 -68.13 -23.57 3.82
C THR A 55 -69.33 -22.64 3.97
N LYS A 56 -69.17 -21.33 3.74
CA LYS A 56 -70.25 -20.34 3.80
C LYS A 56 -71.39 -20.68 2.84
N THR A 57 -71.07 -21.16 1.60
CA THR A 57 -72.09 -21.57 0.62
C THR A 57 -72.90 -22.75 1.11
N SER A 58 -72.25 -23.75 1.74
CA SER A 58 -72.95 -24.88 2.34
C SER A 58 -73.83 -24.51 3.51
N GLU A 59 -73.33 -23.62 4.39
CA GLU A 59 -74.13 -23.09 5.53
C GLU A 59 -75.34 -22.30 5.04
N GLN A 60 -75.14 -21.44 4.04
CA GLN A 60 -76.21 -20.61 3.48
C GLN A 60 -77.30 -21.46 2.83
N GLY A 61 -76.93 -22.53 2.11
CA GLY A 61 -77.91 -23.47 1.58
C GLY A 61 -78.73 -24.20 2.64
N LEU A 62 -78.15 -24.46 3.83
CA LEU A 62 -78.89 -25.00 4.98
C LEU A 62 -79.82 -23.93 5.57
N GLN A 63 -79.43 -22.65 5.64
CA GLN A 63 -80.28 -21.57 6.07
C GLN A 63 -81.47 -21.39 5.19
N VAL A 64 -81.31 -21.43 3.86
CA VAL A 64 -82.38 -21.44 2.89
C VAL A 64 -83.38 -22.57 3.18
N SER A 65 -82.87 -23.80 3.39
CA SER A 65 -83.71 -24.95 3.67
C SER A 65 -84.49 -24.83 4.98
N ASN A 66 -83.83 -24.28 6.03
CA ASN A 66 -84.47 -24.07 7.33
C ASN A 66 -85.50 -22.94 7.28
N ALA A 67 -85.24 -21.85 6.58
CA ALA A 67 -86.17 -20.75 6.39
C ALA A 67 -87.42 -21.22 5.64
N LEU A 68 -87.27 -22.03 4.57
CA LEU A 68 -88.43 -22.63 3.85
C LEU A 68 -89.28 -23.46 4.76
N ARG A 69 -88.69 -24.33 5.59
CA ARG A 69 -89.45 -25.16 6.58
C ARG A 69 -90.21 -24.28 7.58
N GLY A 70 -89.57 -23.19 8.04
CA GLY A 70 -90.18 -22.25 8.95
C GLY A 70 -91.42 -21.60 8.37
N ILE A 71 -91.43 -21.19 7.11
CA ILE A 71 -92.59 -20.65 6.38
C ILE A 71 -93.68 -21.66 6.25
N ILE A 72 -93.36 -22.95 5.97
CA ILE A 72 -94.39 -24.03 5.82
C ILE A 72 -95.05 -24.32 7.18
N VAL A 73 -94.30 -24.24 8.29
CA VAL A 73 -94.81 -24.43 9.65
C VAL A 73 -95.69 -23.24 10.09
N ASN A 74 -95.27 -22.05 9.75
CA ASN A 74 -95.97 -20.81 10.08
C ASN A 74 -96.14 -19.88 8.86
N PRO A 75 -97.15 -20.10 7.99
CA PRO A 75 -97.33 -19.39 6.70
C PRO A 75 -97.54 -17.87 6.84
N ASP A 76 -97.97 -17.38 8.00
CA ASP A 76 -98.25 -15.95 8.26
C ASP A 76 -96.99 -15.19 8.74
N ASP A 77 -95.86 -15.88 9.02
CA ASP A 77 -94.66 -15.29 9.45
C ASP A 77 -93.92 -14.52 8.31
N THR A 78 -94.21 -13.20 8.26
CA THR A 78 -93.61 -12.26 7.28
C THR A 78 -92.10 -12.19 7.40
N LYS A 79 -91.57 -12.29 8.62
CA LYS A 79 -90.11 -12.28 8.86
C LYS A 79 -89.42 -13.54 8.35
N ALA A 80 -90.07 -14.70 8.49
CA ALA A 80 -89.58 -15.96 7.89
C ALA A 80 -89.52 -15.89 6.36
N LYS A 81 -90.53 -15.25 5.70
CA LYS A 81 -90.55 -15.01 4.26
C LYS A 81 -89.42 -14.09 3.80
N GLU A 82 -89.20 -12.97 4.50
CA GLU A 82 -88.11 -12.03 4.21
C GLU A 82 -86.75 -12.71 4.37
N ASN A 83 -86.52 -13.44 5.50
CA ASN A 83 -85.31 -14.19 5.76
C ASN A 83 -85.02 -15.23 4.67
N PHE A 84 -86.04 -15.92 4.14
CA PHE A 84 -85.89 -16.87 3.04
C PHE A 84 -85.40 -16.17 1.77
N ILE A 85 -86.06 -15.06 1.35
CA ILE A 85 -85.69 -14.30 0.18
C ILE A 85 -84.22 -13.79 0.28
N GLN A 86 -83.89 -13.24 1.48
CA GLN A 86 -82.54 -12.77 1.74
C GLN A 86 -81.49 -13.93 1.72
N ALA A 87 -81.81 -15.07 2.32
CA ALA A 87 -80.96 -16.24 2.33
C ALA A 87 -80.72 -16.79 0.91
N VAL A 88 -81.73 -16.78 0.07
CA VAL A 88 -81.56 -17.18 -1.36
C VAL A 88 -80.66 -16.23 -2.13
N LYS A 89 -80.83 -14.91 -1.91
CA LYS A 89 -79.98 -13.89 -2.51
C LYS A 89 -78.51 -14.08 -2.08
N GLU A 90 -78.24 -14.25 -0.79
CA GLU A 90 -76.90 -14.48 -0.27
C GLU A 90 -76.28 -15.78 -0.78
N LEU A 91 -77.05 -16.83 -0.97
CA LEU A 91 -76.61 -18.05 -1.62
C LEU A 91 -76.20 -17.82 -3.08
N ASP A 92 -76.98 -16.99 -3.85
CA ASP A 92 -76.65 -16.62 -5.21
C ASP A 92 -75.35 -15.84 -5.32
N ASP A 93 -75.18 -14.85 -4.45
CA ASP A 93 -73.96 -14.03 -4.36
C ASP A 93 -72.71 -14.92 -4.05
N LEU A 94 -72.80 -15.85 -3.08
CA LEU A 94 -71.79 -16.80 -2.73
C LEU A 94 -71.42 -17.75 -3.85
N MET A 95 -72.42 -18.24 -4.58
CA MET A 95 -72.24 -19.12 -5.73
C MET A 95 -71.52 -18.41 -6.90
N LEU A 96 -71.79 -17.09 -7.08
CA LEU A 96 -71.09 -16.27 -8.06
C LEU A 96 -69.59 -16.14 -7.72
N VAL A 97 -69.27 -15.81 -6.44
CA VAL A 97 -67.91 -15.74 -5.92
C VAL A 97 -67.21 -17.09 -6.03
N LEU A 98 -67.86 -18.19 -5.70
CA LEU A 98 -67.35 -19.53 -5.77
C LEU A 98 -66.96 -19.92 -7.19
N LYS A 99 -67.83 -19.63 -8.19
CA LYS A 99 -67.58 -19.86 -9.61
C LYS A 99 -66.31 -19.14 -10.13
N ASP A 100 -66.10 -17.94 -9.69
CA ASP A 100 -64.93 -17.16 -10.11
C ASP A 100 -63.63 -17.62 -9.41
N SER A 101 -63.70 -17.88 -8.11
CA SER A 101 -62.57 -18.38 -7.32
C SER A 101 -62.06 -19.74 -7.82
N THR A 102 -62.93 -20.65 -8.22
CA THR A 102 -62.56 -22.01 -8.69
C THR A 102 -61.82 -22.02 -10.00
N LYS A 103 -62.01 -20.99 -10.88
CA LYS A 103 -61.27 -20.88 -12.13
C LYS A 103 -59.75 -20.81 -11.94
N LYS A 104 -59.27 -20.38 -10.78
CA LYS A 104 -57.86 -20.23 -10.45
C LYS A 104 -57.20 -21.56 -10.05
N PHE A 105 -57.99 -22.61 -9.74
CA PHE A 105 -57.48 -23.86 -9.17
C PHE A 105 -57.89 -25.07 -10.01
N GLN A 106 -56.90 -25.89 -10.40
CA GLN A 106 -57.15 -27.15 -11.09
C GLN A 106 -57.80 -28.18 -10.18
N GLY A 107 -58.66 -29.01 -10.77
CA GLY A 107 -59.29 -30.15 -10.12
C GLY A 107 -60.69 -29.90 -9.55
N PHE A 108 -61.18 -28.64 -9.60
CA PHE A 108 -62.58 -28.32 -9.27
C PHE A 108 -63.55 -28.48 -10.45
N GLU A 109 -63.00 -28.53 -11.65
CA GLU A 109 -63.74 -28.71 -12.91
C GLU A 109 -64.51 -30.05 -13.00
N LYS A 110 -64.03 -31.08 -12.29
CA LYS A 110 -64.63 -32.42 -12.30
C LYS A 110 -65.98 -32.52 -11.58
N PHE A 111 -66.33 -31.54 -10.79
CA PHE A 111 -67.56 -31.51 -10.03
C PHE A 111 -68.41 -30.35 -10.52
N GLU A 112 -69.32 -30.66 -11.48
CA GLU A 112 -70.16 -29.62 -12.06
C GLU A 112 -71.24 -29.10 -11.12
N ILE A 113 -70.82 -28.13 -10.25
CA ILE A 113 -71.70 -27.42 -9.33
C ILE A 113 -72.67 -26.49 -10.09
N ALA A 114 -72.28 -25.92 -11.23
CA ALA A 114 -73.05 -24.95 -11.95
C ALA A 114 -74.41 -25.50 -12.44
N PRO A 115 -74.54 -26.69 -13.08
CA PRO A 115 -75.84 -27.23 -13.45
C PRO A 115 -76.69 -27.61 -12.23
N LEU A 116 -76.05 -28.11 -11.14
CA LEU A 116 -76.78 -28.43 -9.90
C LEU A 116 -77.38 -27.20 -9.26
N TYR A 117 -76.59 -26.13 -9.25
CA TYR A 117 -77.03 -24.84 -8.73
C TYR A 117 -78.16 -24.25 -9.64
N ALA A 118 -78.00 -24.32 -10.95
CA ALA A 118 -79.03 -23.85 -11.87
C ALA A 118 -80.41 -24.56 -11.66
N SER A 119 -80.39 -25.86 -11.34
CA SER A 119 -81.57 -26.59 -10.94
C SER A 119 -82.14 -26.12 -9.61
N GLN A 120 -81.33 -25.95 -8.61
CA GLN A 120 -81.73 -25.47 -7.27
C GLN A 120 -82.34 -24.07 -7.33
N ILE A 121 -81.63 -23.09 -7.96
CA ILE A 121 -82.10 -21.72 -8.06
C ILE A 121 -83.36 -21.54 -8.78
N LYS A 122 -83.63 -22.35 -9.79
CA LYS A 122 -84.92 -22.40 -10.54
C LYS A 122 -86.06 -22.77 -9.60
N VAL A 123 -85.85 -23.72 -8.68
CA VAL A 123 -86.89 -24.14 -7.74
C VAL A 123 -87.08 -23.02 -6.70
N LEU A 124 -85.95 -22.45 -6.16
CA LEU A 124 -86.05 -21.39 -5.20
C LEU A 124 -86.72 -20.13 -5.70
N ASN A 125 -86.48 -19.74 -6.96
CA ASN A 125 -87.14 -18.60 -7.60
C ASN A 125 -88.68 -18.85 -7.78
N LYS A 126 -89.11 -20.05 -8.08
CA LYS A 126 -90.56 -20.41 -8.11
C LYS A 126 -91.19 -20.26 -6.73
N ILE A 127 -90.43 -20.66 -5.66
CA ILE A 127 -90.90 -20.49 -4.25
C ILE A 127 -91.01 -19.01 -3.92
N ILE A 128 -90.04 -18.18 -4.35
CA ILE A 128 -90.08 -16.72 -4.15
C ILE A 128 -91.30 -16.09 -4.87
N GLU A 129 -91.58 -16.54 -6.09
CA GLU A 129 -92.79 -16.09 -6.83
C GLU A 129 -94.06 -16.40 -6.08
N LYS A 130 -94.18 -17.63 -5.53
CA LYS A 130 -95.31 -18.01 -4.71
C LYS A 130 -95.47 -17.12 -3.47
N ILE A 131 -94.33 -16.84 -2.77
CA ILE A 131 -94.33 -15.95 -1.62
C ILE A 131 -94.81 -14.54 -2.01
N LYS A 132 -94.33 -14.01 -3.12
CA LYS A 132 -94.73 -12.70 -3.65
C LYS A 132 -96.17 -12.62 -4.01
N ASN A 133 -96.74 -13.69 -4.56
CA ASN A 133 -98.16 -13.79 -4.96
C ASN A 133 -99.06 -14.13 -3.79
N SER A 134 -98.52 -14.23 -2.55
CA SER A 134 -99.31 -14.66 -1.36
C SER A 134 -99.89 -16.08 -1.49
N GLU A 135 -99.30 -16.94 -2.32
CA GLU A 135 -99.70 -18.33 -2.47
C GLU A 135 -99.15 -19.17 -1.30
N ALA A 136 -99.92 -20.14 -0.82
CA ALA A 136 -99.50 -21.04 0.24
C ALA A 136 -98.40 -22.00 -0.19
N LEU A 137 -97.34 -22.06 0.57
CA LEU A 137 -96.26 -23.04 0.37
C LEU A 137 -96.63 -24.38 0.96
N THR A 138 -96.31 -25.44 0.22
CA THR A 138 -96.73 -26.79 0.57
C THR A 138 -95.52 -27.70 0.97
N LYS A 139 -95.77 -28.83 1.60
CA LYS A 139 -94.74 -29.84 1.85
C LYS A 139 -94.07 -30.31 0.52
N GLU A 140 -94.74 -30.19 -0.61
CA GLU A 140 -94.21 -30.55 -1.94
C GLU A 140 -93.15 -29.55 -2.37
N ASP A 141 -93.28 -28.24 -2.09
CA ASP A 141 -92.28 -27.22 -2.37
C ASP A 141 -90.98 -27.48 -1.56
N ASN A 142 -91.11 -27.90 -0.29
CA ASN A 142 -89.94 -28.28 0.54
C ASN A 142 -89.27 -29.58 -0.01
N THR A 143 -90.10 -30.55 -0.43
CA THR A 143 -89.60 -31.81 -0.94
C THR A 143 -88.79 -31.58 -2.24
N LEU A 144 -89.33 -30.71 -3.13
CA LEU A 144 -88.70 -30.35 -4.40
C LEU A 144 -87.40 -29.59 -4.17
N SER A 145 -87.41 -28.56 -3.28
CA SER A 145 -86.23 -27.81 -2.91
C SER A 145 -85.15 -28.69 -2.28
N THR A 146 -85.56 -29.61 -1.41
CA THR A 146 -84.65 -30.55 -0.77
C THR A 146 -84.02 -31.53 -1.75
N LYS A 147 -84.86 -32.00 -2.76
CA LYS A 147 -84.41 -32.89 -3.81
C LYS A 147 -83.31 -32.30 -4.64
N GLU A 148 -83.42 -31.05 -5.03
CA GLU A 148 -82.36 -30.31 -5.80
C GLU A 148 -81.19 -29.88 -4.94
N TRP A 149 -81.37 -29.56 -3.66
CA TRP A 149 -80.31 -29.20 -2.73
C TRP A 149 -79.34 -30.35 -2.42
N ARG A 150 -79.82 -31.61 -2.26
CA ARG A 150 -79.01 -32.77 -1.89
C ARG A 150 -77.83 -33.02 -2.80
N PRO A 151 -77.93 -33.07 -4.14
CA PRO A 151 -76.82 -33.25 -5.03
C PRO A 151 -75.84 -32.05 -5.00
N LEU A 152 -76.39 -30.82 -4.93
CA LEU A 152 -75.57 -29.64 -4.80
C LEU A 152 -74.74 -29.66 -3.52
N LYS A 153 -75.34 -29.98 -2.35
CA LYS A 153 -74.66 -30.17 -1.10
C LYS A 153 -73.56 -31.24 -1.18
N ALA A 154 -73.87 -32.38 -1.81
CA ALA A 154 -72.87 -33.46 -1.96
C ALA A 154 -71.72 -33.02 -2.81
N ALA A 155 -71.92 -32.20 -3.86
CA ALA A 155 -70.86 -31.62 -4.67
C ALA A 155 -70.01 -30.60 -3.90
N LEU A 156 -70.64 -29.73 -3.09
CA LEU A 156 -69.94 -28.79 -2.21
C LEU A 156 -69.07 -29.49 -1.17
N LEU A 157 -69.54 -30.63 -0.62
CA LEU A 157 -68.72 -31.43 0.30
C LEU A 157 -67.48 -32.03 -0.39
N LYS A 158 -67.63 -32.54 -1.62
CA LYS A 158 -66.48 -33.01 -2.41
C LYS A 158 -65.49 -31.88 -2.75
N TRP A 159 -66.02 -30.70 -2.99
CA TRP A 159 -65.19 -29.52 -3.19
C TRP A 159 -64.44 -29.16 -1.89
N GLN A 160 -65.06 -29.24 -0.74
CA GLN A 160 -64.43 -29.04 0.54
C GLN A 160 -63.30 -30.03 0.83
N GLU A 161 -63.53 -31.33 0.54
CA GLU A 161 -62.50 -32.36 0.66
C GLU A 161 -61.30 -32.08 -0.28
N ARG A 162 -61.57 -31.79 -1.54
CA ARG A 162 -60.54 -31.46 -2.53
C ARG A 162 -59.76 -30.18 -2.13
N ASN A 163 -60.46 -29.16 -1.62
CA ASN A 163 -59.83 -27.95 -1.13
C ASN A 163 -58.90 -28.24 0.05
N LEU A 164 -59.29 -29.10 0.96
CA LEU A 164 -58.47 -29.51 2.10
C LEU A 164 -57.17 -30.22 1.65
N GLU A 165 -57.25 -31.10 0.67
CA GLU A 165 -56.09 -31.76 0.05
C GLU A 165 -55.18 -30.74 -0.62
N ARG A 166 -55.77 -29.88 -1.46
CA ARG A 166 -55.00 -28.87 -2.18
C ARG A 166 -54.36 -27.85 -1.24
N ASN A 167 -55.01 -27.48 -0.15
CA ASN A 167 -54.42 -26.61 0.87
C ASN A 167 -53.19 -27.24 1.53
N LYS A 168 -53.19 -28.55 1.80
CA LYS A 168 -52.03 -29.27 2.29
C LYS A 168 -50.90 -29.26 1.28
N GLU A 169 -51.18 -29.60 0.00
CA GLU A 169 -50.22 -29.56 -1.09
C GLU A 169 -49.54 -28.20 -1.22
N ILE A 170 -50.35 -27.12 -1.28
CA ILE A 170 -49.86 -25.75 -1.40
C ILE A 170 -49.03 -25.30 -0.19
N LYS A 171 -49.43 -25.66 1.03
CA LYS A 171 -48.66 -25.36 2.24
C LYS A 171 -47.32 -26.08 2.26
N GLU A 172 -47.25 -27.33 1.82
CA GLU A 172 -46.00 -28.05 1.68
C GLU A 172 -45.10 -27.42 0.62
N GLU A 173 -45.66 -27.01 -0.54
CA GLU A 173 -44.94 -26.30 -1.58
C GLU A 173 -44.43 -24.95 -1.12
N LEU A 174 -45.25 -24.18 -0.36
CA LEU A 174 -44.81 -22.94 0.28
C LEU A 174 -43.64 -23.16 1.21
N ASN A 175 -43.72 -24.15 2.12
CA ASN A 175 -42.65 -24.49 3.04
C ASN A 175 -41.35 -24.91 2.33
N LYS A 176 -41.46 -25.72 1.29
CA LYS A 176 -40.30 -26.08 0.45
C LYS A 176 -39.70 -24.86 -0.25
N THR A 177 -40.54 -23.99 -0.78
CA THR A 177 -40.09 -22.75 -1.43
C THR A 177 -39.36 -21.84 -0.46
N VAL A 178 -39.92 -21.58 0.73
CA VAL A 178 -39.33 -20.77 1.78
C VAL A 178 -37.98 -21.37 2.21
N SER A 179 -37.95 -22.67 2.52
CA SER A 179 -36.73 -23.36 2.94
C SER A 179 -35.64 -23.30 1.86
N SER A 180 -36.00 -23.62 0.61
CA SER A 180 -35.07 -23.58 -0.52
C SER A 180 -34.49 -22.18 -0.76
N VAL A 181 -35.36 -21.16 -0.80
CA VAL A 181 -34.93 -19.77 -1.00
C VAL A 181 -34.05 -19.30 0.15
N THR A 182 -34.44 -19.56 1.39
CA THR A 182 -33.64 -19.19 2.58
C THR A 182 -32.27 -19.85 2.57
N THR A 183 -32.20 -21.15 2.31
CA THR A 183 -30.93 -21.88 2.22
C THR A 183 -30.04 -21.34 1.12
N PHE A 184 -30.60 -21.04 -0.05
CA PHE A 184 -29.85 -20.50 -1.18
C PHE A 184 -29.29 -19.11 -0.86
N ILE A 185 -30.08 -18.24 -0.22
CA ILE A 185 -29.64 -16.91 0.25
C ILE A 185 -28.48 -17.04 1.24
N LEU A 186 -28.58 -17.94 2.23
CA LEU A 186 -27.53 -18.15 3.24
C LEU A 186 -26.21 -18.61 2.59
N ILE A 187 -26.28 -19.54 1.62
CA ILE A 187 -25.09 -20.02 0.89
C ILE A 187 -24.43 -18.86 0.12
N ILE A 188 -25.20 -18.07 -0.63
CA ILE A 188 -24.66 -16.93 -1.38
C ILE A 188 -24.04 -15.90 -0.45
N LEU A 189 -24.68 -15.63 0.68
CA LEU A 189 -24.17 -14.68 1.69
C LEU A 189 -22.86 -15.16 2.28
N LEU A 190 -22.73 -16.44 2.58
CA LEU A 190 -21.48 -17.05 3.07
C LEU A 190 -20.35 -16.94 2.02
N ILE A 191 -20.64 -17.29 0.76
CA ILE A 191 -19.66 -17.20 -0.33
C ILE A 191 -19.20 -15.74 -0.53
N THR A 192 -20.14 -14.79 -0.45
CA THR A 192 -19.86 -13.35 -0.58
C THR A 192 -18.91 -12.88 0.51
N ILE A 193 -19.19 -13.18 1.77
CA ILE A 193 -18.35 -12.83 2.91
C ILE A 193 -16.95 -13.43 2.76
N LEU A 194 -16.87 -14.72 2.42
CA LEU A 194 -15.58 -15.41 2.25
C LEU A 194 -14.75 -14.79 1.12
N SER A 195 -15.39 -14.48 -0.01
CA SER A 195 -14.74 -13.83 -1.16
C SER A 195 -14.17 -12.46 -0.80
N ILE A 196 -14.92 -11.64 -0.05
CA ILE A 196 -14.48 -10.33 0.42
C ILE A 196 -13.27 -10.49 1.37
N LEU A 197 -13.33 -11.39 2.34
CA LEU A 197 -12.23 -11.64 3.29
C LEU A 197 -10.95 -12.06 2.58
N VAL A 198 -11.03 -13.00 1.64
CA VAL A 198 -9.88 -13.47 0.84
C VAL A 198 -9.28 -12.31 0.04
N THR A 199 -10.10 -11.50 -0.61
CA THR A 199 -9.63 -10.36 -1.42
C THR A 199 -8.92 -9.32 -0.56
N ILE A 200 -9.49 -8.95 0.60
CA ILE A 200 -8.88 -8.04 1.55
C ILE A 200 -7.53 -8.59 2.02
N GLN A 201 -7.47 -9.86 2.41
CA GLN A 201 -6.25 -10.47 2.93
C GLN A 201 -5.12 -10.50 1.88
N LEU A 202 -5.43 -10.83 0.63
CA LEU A 202 -4.45 -10.83 -0.47
C LEU A 202 -3.87 -9.42 -0.71
N ILE A 203 -4.71 -8.40 -0.75
CA ILE A 203 -4.26 -7.02 -1.01
C ILE A 203 -3.50 -6.46 0.18
N THR A 204 -3.98 -6.68 1.41
CA THR A 204 -3.30 -6.24 2.63
C THR A 204 -1.91 -6.86 2.75
N ARG A 205 -1.78 -8.18 2.52
CA ARG A 205 -0.47 -8.86 2.52
C ARG A 205 0.48 -8.24 1.49
N ASN A 206 0.01 -7.92 0.30
CA ASN A 206 0.83 -7.31 -0.75
C ASN A 206 1.31 -5.91 -0.36
N ILE A 207 0.42 -5.06 0.17
CA ILE A 207 0.76 -3.69 0.59
C ILE A 207 1.73 -3.72 1.79
N VAL A 208 1.42 -4.48 2.84
CA VAL A 208 2.24 -4.57 4.05
C VAL A 208 3.63 -5.13 3.74
N SER A 209 3.72 -6.17 2.89
CA SER A 209 5.01 -6.72 2.45
C SER A 209 5.85 -5.68 1.72
N SER A 210 5.25 -4.94 0.77
CA SER A 210 5.96 -3.89 0.02
C SER A 210 6.42 -2.75 0.94
N LEU A 211 5.58 -2.36 1.90
CA LEU A 211 5.91 -1.32 2.88
C LEU A 211 7.08 -1.73 3.79
N ASN A 212 7.07 -2.99 4.27
CA ASN A 212 8.15 -3.51 5.12
C ASN A 212 9.50 -3.56 4.36
N ILE A 213 9.49 -4.02 3.10
CA ILE A 213 10.70 -4.04 2.27
C ILE A 213 11.22 -2.61 2.06
N PHE A 214 10.34 -1.67 1.77
CA PHE A 214 10.68 -0.27 1.59
C PHE A 214 11.25 0.34 2.87
N GLN A 215 10.60 0.13 4.01
CA GLN A 215 11.04 0.60 5.32
C GLN A 215 12.43 0.09 5.68
N ASN A 216 12.67 -1.22 5.53
CA ASN A 216 13.96 -1.82 5.85
C ASN A 216 15.08 -1.29 4.95
N GLY A 217 14.80 -1.12 3.65
CA GLY A 217 15.75 -0.51 2.73
C GLY A 217 16.08 0.93 3.06
N LEU A 218 15.09 1.71 3.47
CA LEU A 218 15.27 3.10 3.88
C LEU A 218 16.08 3.21 5.18
N LEU A 219 15.81 2.34 6.16
CA LEU A 219 16.60 2.28 7.39
C LEU A 219 18.06 1.89 7.11
N SER A 220 18.31 0.93 6.20
CA SER A 220 19.64 0.57 5.74
C SER A 220 20.36 1.74 5.08
N PHE A 221 19.66 2.52 4.28
CA PHE A 221 20.22 3.73 3.65
C PHE A 221 20.58 4.81 4.69
N PHE A 222 19.73 5.05 5.68
CA PHE A 222 20.05 6.02 6.75
C PHE A 222 21.21 5.57 7.61
N ALA A 223 21.30 4.29 7.97
CA ALA A 223 22.46 3.74 8.69
C ALA A 223 23.77 3.93 7.90
N PHE A 224 23.73 3.71 6.57
CA PHE A 224 24.86 4.00 5.69
C PHE A 224 25.18 5.48 5.61
N SER A 225 24.19 6.34 5.43
CA SER A 225 24.39 7.80 5.37
C SER A 225 24.96 8.38 6.66
N ASN A 226 24.53 7.85 7.81
CA ASN A 226 25.04 8.24 9.14
C ASN A 226 26.40 7.59 9.49
N LYS A 227 26.98 6.80 8.56
CA LYS A 227 28.23 6.04 8.79
C LYS A 227 28.13 4.98 9.90
N GLU A 228 26.93 4.54 10.25
CA GLU A 228 26.67 3.44 11.19
C GLU A 228 26.86 2.07 10.52
N SER A 229 26.79 2.04 9.17
CA SER A 229 27.05 0.87 8.34
C SER A 229 27.96 1.24 7.16
N SER A 230 28.85 0.33 6.81
CA SER A 230 29.70 0.47 5.63
C SER A 230 29.04 0.04 4.32
N ASN A 231 27.92 -0.68 4.41
CA ASN A 231 27.21 -1.24 3.25
C ASN A 231 25.75 -0.80 3.25
N VAL A 232 25.22 -0.48 2.08
CA VAL A 232 23.80 -0.19 1.86
C VAL A 232 23.22 -1.21 0.88
N GLN A 233 22.01 -1.70 1.21
CA GLN A 233 21.26 -2.58 0.32
C GLN A 233 20.24 -1.78 -0.48
N LEU A 234 20.18 -2.05 -1.78
CA LEU A 234 19.13 -1.47 -2.63
C LEU A 234 17.76 -2.05 -2.25
N ILE A 235 16.73 -1.22 -2.36
CA ILE A 235 15.35 -1.62 -2.11
C ILE A 235 14.90 -2.52 -3.27
N ASN A 236 14.66 -3.81 -2.98
CA ASN A 236 14.26 -4.79 -3.99
C ASN A 236 12.73 -4.79 -4.19
N LEU A 237 12.23 -3.78 -4.90
CA LEU A 237 10.82 -3.62 -5.28
C LEU A 237 10.75 -3.29 -6.77
N ASP A 238 10.47 -4.32 -7.60
CA ASP A 238 10.41 -4.19 -9.07
C ASP A 238 9.00 -3.88 -9.60
N GLY A 239 8.04 -3.60 -8.70
CA GLY A 239 6.66 -3.28 -9.06
C GLY A 239 6.57 -1.99 -9.88
N LYS A 240 5.57 -1.93 -10.78
CA LYS A 240 5.20 -0.69 -11.50
C LYS A 240 4.25 0.19 -10.68
N ASP A 241 3.92 -0.23 -9.46
CA ASP A 241 3.11 0.53 -8.51
C ASP A 241 3.90 1.65 -7.83
N GLU A 242 3.26 2.37 -6.93
CA GLU A 242 3.87 3.49 -6.21
C GLU A 242 5.11 3.07 -5.42
N PHE A 243 5.11 1.87 -4.82
CA PHE A 243 6.25 1.37 -4.05
C PHE A 243 7.46 1.07 -4.94
N GLY A 244 7.25 0.47 -6.11
CA GLY A 244 8.33 0.24 -7.08
C GLY A 244 8.91 1.54 -7.63
N GLN A 245 8.05 2.54 -7.90
CA GLN A 245 8.52 3.87 -8.33
C GLN A 245 9.32 4.58 -7.22
N MET A 246 8.83 4.55 -5.97
CA MET A 246 9.55 5.10 -4.83
C MET A 246 10.90 4.39 -4.61
N ALA A 247 10.92 3.05 -4.69
CA ALA A 247 12.15 2.27 -4.57
C ALA A 247 13.18 2.66 -5.64
N LYS A 248 12.74 2.86 -6.88
CA LYS A 248 13.62 3.30 -7.97
C LYS A 248 14.25 4.66 -7.68
N VAL A 249 13.46 5.64 -7.24
CA VAL A 249 13.96 6.99 -6.91
C VAL A 249 14.92 6.93 -5.73
N ILE A 250 14.59 6.17 -4.67
CA ILE A 250 15.48 6.02 -3.51
C ILE A 250 16.76 5.28 -3.90
N ASN A 251 16.69 4.20 -4.70
CA ASN A 251 17.87 3.49 -5.16
C ASN A 251 18.82 4.37 -5.99
N GLN A 252 18.28 5.25 -6.81
CA GLN A 252 19.09 6.25 -7.54
C GLN A 252 19.80 7.21 -6.57
N ASN A 253 19.11 7.66 -5.52
CA ASN A 253 19.72 8.50 -4.48
C ASN A 253 20.74 7.73 -3.64
N ILE A 254 20.47 6.46 -3.29
CA ILE A 254 21.43 5.59 -2.62
C ILE A 254 22.73 5.51 -3.44
N GLN A 255 22.62 5.24 -4.71
CA GLN A 255 23.79 5.10 -5.60
C GLN A 255 24.57 6.41 -5.70
N LYS A 256 23.87 7.52 -5.90
CA LYS A 256 24.48 8.84 -5.94
C LYS A 256 25.20 9.19 -4.62
N THR A 257 24.57 8.91 -3.47
CA THR A 257 25.18 9.16 -2.15
C THR A 257 26.40 8.26 -1.93
N GLN A 258 26.32 7.00 -2.35
CA GLN A 258 27.44 6.06 -2.26
C GLN A 258 28.64 6.53 -3.11
N ASP A 259 28.39 7.00 -4.33
CA ASP A 259 29.43 7.55 -5.20
C ASP A 259 30.09 8.79 -4.60
N LEU A 260 29.28 9.69 -3.99
CA LEU A 260 29.79 10.86 -3.27
C LEU A 260 30.68 10.47 -2.09
N ILE A 261 30.20 9.56 -1.22
CA ILE A 261 30.98 9.10 -0.06
C ILE A 261 32.27 8.42 -0.51
N ASN A 262 32.25 7.66 -1.59
CA ASN A 262 33.45 7.02 -2.13
C ASN A 262 34.47 8.05 -2.66
N GLN A 263 34.02 9.10 -3.34
CA GLN A 263 34.87 10.20 -3.80
C GLN A 263 35.48 10.96 -2.62
N ASP A 264 34.66 11.31 -1.62
CA ASP A 264 35.15 11.98 -0.39
C ASP A 264 36.21 11.13 0.33
N ASN A 265 35.96 9.83 0.50
CA ASN A 265 36.92 8.92 1.10
C ASN A 265 38.22 8.81 0.29
N ALA A 266 38.12 8.76 -1.05
CA ALA A 266 39.30 8.73 -1.92
C ALA A 266 40.13 10.01 -1.80
N LEU A 267 39.49 11.17 -1.68
CA LEU A 267 40.17 12.44 -1.41
C LEU A 267 40.84 12.45 -0.02
N ILE A 268 40.16 11.99 1.02
CA ILE A 268 40.70 11.92 2.39
C ILE A 268 41.95 10.99 2.42
N GLU A 269 41.90 9.85 1.75
CA GLU A 269 43.08 8.96 1.68
C GLU A 269 44.23 9.60 0.92
N ASP A 270 43.95 10.36 -0.14
CA ASP A 270 44.97 11.10 -0.87
C ASP A 270 45.59 12.23 -0.01
N VAL A 271 44.77 12.93 0.80
CA VAL A 271 45.26 13.88 1.81
C VAL A 271 46.21 13.20 2.80
N LYS A 272 45.84 12.05 3.35
CA LYS A 272 46.70 11.26 4.26
C LYS A 272 48.03 10.89 3.59
N ARG A 273 48.01 10.47 2.34
CA ARG A 273 49.19 10.16 1.54
C ARG A 273 50.10 11.37 1.44
N VAL A 274 49.56 12.54 1.07
CA VAL A 274 50.30 13.79 0.93
C VAL A 274 50.86 14.23 2.29
N VAL A 275 50.07 14.20 3.35
CA VAL A 275 50.53 14.53 4.72
C VAL A 275 51.71 13.64 5.15
N ASN A 276 51.69 12.33 4.86
CA ASN A 276 52.78 11.43 5.18
C ASN A 276 54.07 11.76 4.40
N GLN A 277 53.92 12.15 3.12
CA GLN A 277 55.07 12.61 2.31
C GLN A 277 55.65 13.94 2.84
N VAL A 278 54.80 14.89 3.25
CA VAL A 278 55.23 16.13 3.89
C VAL A 278 55.96 15.84 5.20
N LYS A 279 55.49 14.91 6.05
CA LYS A 279 56.16 14.49 7.29
C LYS A 279 57.53 13.88 7.00
N SER A 280 57.72 13.21 5.86
CA SER A 280 59.04 12.68 5.45
C SER A 280 59.93 13.72 4.78
N GLY A 281 59.52 14.98 4.69
CA GLY A 281 60.32 16.07 4.15
C GLY A 281 60.03 16.47 2.70
N ASN A 282 59.20 15.69 1.98
CA ASN A 282 58.90 15.94 0.58
C ASN A 282 57.74 16.96 0.45
N LEU A 283 58.07 18.18 0.03
CA LEU A 283 57.10 19.27 -0.25
C LEU A 283 56.70 19.37 -1.73
N ASN A 284 57.36 18.60 -2.59
CA ASN A 284 57.07 18.58 -4.04
C ASN A 284 55.96 17.55 -4.38
N ILE A 285 54.82 17.67 -3.71
CA ILE A 285 53.65 16.79 -3.83
C ILE A 285 52.36 17.60 -3.71
N LYS A 286 51.27 17.09 -4.26
CA LYS A 286 49.95 17.69 -4.16
C LYS A 286 48.85 16.64 -4.01
N ILE A 287 47.69 17.07 -3.51
CA ILE A 287 46.46 16.29 -3.47
C ILE A 287 45.87 16.29 -4.90
N GLU A 288 45.68 15.10 -5.49
CA GLU A 288 45.23 14.94 -6.88
C GLU A 288 43.78 14.48 -6.98
N LYS A 289 43.27 13.69 -5.99
CA LYS A 289 41.91 13.21 -6.00
C LYS A 289 40.94 14.37 -5.87
N SER A 290 39.75 14.20 -6.49
CA SER A 290 38.67 15.20 -6.50
C SER A 290 37.37 14.59 -6.02
N THR A 291 36.50 15.44 -5.49
CA THR A 291 35.12 15.13 -5.09
C THR A 291 34.17 16.18 -5.64
N ILE A 292 32.86 15.89 -5.63
CA ILE A 292 31.82 16.88 -5.93
C ILE A 292 31.47 17.73 -4.69
N ASN A 293 32.00 17.40 -3.53
CA ASN A 293 31.80 18.14 -2.30
C ASN A 293 32.64 19.43 -2.35
N ASP A 294 31.98 20.56 -2.54
CA ASP A 294 32.61 21.86 -2.71
C ASP A 294 33.49 22.25 -1.52
N GLU A 295 33.08 21.90 -0.29
CA GLU A 295 33.84 22.21 0.93
C GLU A 295 35.17 21.45 0.98
N LEU A 296 35.16 20.17 0.54
CA LEU A 296 36.38 19.37 0.49
C LEU A 296 37.29 19.76 -0.71
N GLU A 297 36.74 20.21 -1.82
CA GLU A 297 37.50 20.76 -2.94
C GLU A 297 38.19 22.10 -2.57
N GLU A 298 37.47 22.96 -1.82
CA GLU A 298 38.05 24.21 -1.27
C GLU A 298 39.18 23.90 -0.29
N LEU A 299 38.98 22.94 0.62
CA LEU A 299 40.02 22.47 1.54
C LEU A 299 41.24 21.93 0.79
N LYS A 300 41.06 21.09 -0.24
CA LYS A 300 42.13 20.59 -1.10
C LYS A 300 42.89 21.72 -1.77
N SER A 301 42.14 22.70 -2.32
CA SER A 301 42.75 23.86 -3.00
C SER A 301 43.63 24.66 -2.04
N SER A 302 43.11 24.99 -0.84
CA SER A 302 43.83 25.70 0.20
C SER A 302 45.06 24.93 0.70
N PHE A 303 44.95 23.61 0.82
CA PHE A 303 46.09 22.75 1.23
C PHE A 303 47.19 22.73 0.18
N ASN A 304 46.79 22.56 -1.13
CA ASN A 304 47.76 22.60 -2.23
C ASN A 304 48.44 23.97 -2.37
N GLU A 305 47.71 25.07 -2.17
CA GLU A 305 48.26 26.42 -2.15
C GLU A 305 49.26 26.57 -1.00
N MET A 306 48.93 26.11 0.21
CA MET A 306 49.83 26.13 1.35
C MET A 306 51.13 25.34 1.04
N LEU A 307 51.03 24.15 0.41
CA LEU A 307 52.20 23.38 0.00
C LEU A 307 53.06 24.13 -1.01
N GLU A 308 52.48 24.74 -2.02
CA GLU A 308 53.23 25.48 -3.05
C GLU A 308 53.91 26.72 -2.47
N VAL A 309 53.23 27.47 -1.59
CA VAL A 309 53.81 28.59 -0.87
C VAL A 309 54.95 28.13 0.03
N THR A 310 54.79 27.00 0.75
CA THR A 310 55.84 26.45 1.61
C THR A 310 57.04 25.99 0.79
N LYS A 311 56.83 25.26 -0.29
CA LYS A 311 57.87 24.85 -1.22
C LYS A 311 58.65 26.05 -1.80
N SER A 312 57.93 27.11 -2.23
CA SER A 312 58.53 28.33 -2.78
C SER A 312 59.38 29.09 -1.72
N ASN A 313 58.92 29.13 -0.47
CA ASN A 313 59.63 29.85 0.59
C ASN A 313 60.75 29.03 1.22
N VAL A 314 60.59 27.71 1.36
CA VAL A 314 61.61 26.86 2.05
C VAL A 314 62.44 26.11 0.99
N CYS A 315 61.91 25.01 0.47
CA CYS A 315 62.58 24.11 -0.47
C CYS A 315 61.59 23.03 -0.95
N SER A 316 61.92 22.29 -2.00
CA SER A 316 61.14 21.13 -2.49
C SER A 316 61.28 19.89 -1.58
N ASP A 317 62.41 19.73 -0.92
CA ASP A 317 62.71 18.61 -0.02
C ASP A 317 63.55 19.08 1.18
N ILE A 318 62.95 19.07 2.37
CA ILE A 318 63.57 19.48 3.62
C ILE A 318 64.84 18.63 3.93
N ASN A 319 64.89 17.35 3.53
CA ASN A 319 66.01 16.49 3.77
C ASN A 319 67.29 16.97 3.05
N LYS A 320 67.16 17.62 1.90
CA LYS A 320 68.29 18.25 1.20
C LYS A 320 68.88 19.39 2.03
N VAL A 321 68.02 20.25 2.61
CA VAL A 321 68.44 21.31 3.52
C VAL A 321 69.13 20.76 4.72
N LEU A 322 68.60 19.72 5.39
CA LEU A 322 69.17 19.09 6.56
C LEU A 322 70.54 18.45 6.20
N SER A 323 70.68 17.78 5.06
CA SER A 323 71.97 17.18 4.61
C SER A 323 73.04 18.23 4.38
N VAL A 324 72.69 19.37 3.76
CA VAL A 324 73.66 20.47 3.57
C VAL A 324 74.05 21.09 4.90
N LEU A 325 73.11 21.29 5.84
CA LEU A 325 73.43 21.81 7.18
C LEU A 325 74.28 20.83 8.00
N ASP A 326 74.09 19.50 7.85
CA ASP A 326 74.94 18.48 8.46
C ASP A 326 76.35 18.57 7.87
N SER A 327 76.54 18.80 6.56
CA SER A 327 77.87 19.05 5.97
C SER A 327 78.50 20.34 6.53
N PHE A 328 77.71 21.38 6.67
CA PHE A 328 78.22 22.63 7.29
C PHE A 328 78.70 22.44 8.76
N SER A 329 77.99 21.58 9.52
CA SER A 329 78.39 21.22 10.87
C SER A 329 79.73 20.51 10.91
N LYS A 330 80.16 19.85 9.85
CA LYS A 330 81.44 19.19 9.65
C LYS A 330 82.48 20.11 8.98
N LEU A 331 82.17 21.41 8.88
CA LEU A 331 83.03 22.43 8.25
C LEU A 331 83.21 22.23 6.71
N ASP A 332 82.38 21.43 6.08
CA ASP A 332 82.37 21.29 4.59
C ASP A 332 81.27 22.18 3.99
N PHE A 333 81.67 23.38 3.57
CA PHE A 333 80.79 24.38 2.93
C PHE A 333 80.77 24.33 1.41
N ARG A 334 81.27 23.25 0.83
CA ARG A 334 81.26 23.09 -0.64
C ARG A 334 79.94 22.49 -1.16
N VAL A 335 79.19 21.80 -0.30
CA VAL A 335 77.93 21.14 -0.63
C VAL A 335 76.82 22.21 -0.80
N LYS A 336 75.99 22.01 -1.86
CA LYS A 336 74.86 22.89 -2.19
C LYS A 336 73.57 22.10 -2.33
N ILE A 337 72.45 22.78 -2.21
CA ILE A 337 71.13 22.26 -2.51
C ILE A 337 70.90 22.41 -4.02
N ASP A 338 71.00 21.30 -4.77
CA ASP A 338 70.83 21.32 -6.20
C ASP A 338 69.34 21.22 -6.63
N ASN A 339 69.03 21.86 -7.73
CA ASN A 339 67.70 21.82 -8.37
C ASN A 339 66.54 22.26 -7.42
N ASP A 340 66.82 23.27 -6.58
CA ASP A 340 65.82 23.84 -5.69
C ASP A 340 65.90 25.38 -5.73
N ASN A 341 64.72 26.00 -5.96
CA ASN A 341 64.55 27.45 -6.10
C ASN A 341 63.90 28.08 -4.84
N GLY A 342 63.68 27.32 -3.78
CA GLY A 342 63.16 27.82 -2.52
C GLY A 342 64.00 28.94 -1.91
N LYS A 343 63.40 29.94 -1.35
CA LYS A 343 64.15 31.11 -0.79
C LYS A 343 65.15 30.70 0.27
N VAL A 344 64.78 29.77 1.16
CA VAL A 344 65.69 29.22 2.16
C VAL A 344 66.81 28.43 1.53
N ALA A 345 66.54 27.56 0.59
CA ALA A 345 67.53 26.80 -0.13
C ALA A 345 68.53 27.71 -0.89
N THR A 346 68.01 28.74 -1.55
CA THR A 346 68.84 29.76 -2.23
C THR A 346 69.67 30.54 -1.21
N GLY A 347 69.09 30.92 -0.09
CA GLY A 347 69.83 31.60 1.00
C GLY A 347 70.94 30.76 1.58
N ILE A 348 70.76 29.45 1.79
CA ILE A 348 71.78 28.51 2.26
C ILE A 348 72.90 28.39 1.22
N ASN A 349 72.57 28.26 -0.07
CA ASN A 349 73.55 28.19 -1.12
C ASN A 349 74.39 29.50 -1.20
N ASN A 350 73.75 30.67 -1.04
CA ASN A 350 74.48 31.93 -0.98
C ASN A 350 75.38 32.02 0.23
N LEU A 351 74.95 31.59 1.43
CA LEU A 351 75.70 31.50 2.64
C LEU A 351 76.94 30.60 2.42
N SER A 352 76.75 29.41 1.83
CA SER A 352 77.86 28.52 1.46
C SER A 352 78.88 29.21 0.55
N ASN A 353 78.44 29.95 -0.47
CA ASN A 353 79.37 30.72 -1.32
C ASN A 353 80.13 31.77 -0.58
N ILE A 354 79.50 32.56 0.33
CA ILE A 354 80.14 33.59 1.13
C ILE A 354 81.16 32.96 2.07
N ILE A 355 80.81 31.85 2.78
CA ILE A 355 81.77 31.20 3.70
C ILE A 355 82.93 30.59 2.90
N ASN A 356 82.70 29.93 1.77
CA ASN A 356 83.80 29.43 0.97
C ASN A 356 84.75 30.55 0.49
N HIS A 357 84.17 31.66 -0.01
CA HIS A 357 85.00 32.82 -0.38
C HIS A 357 85.87 33.33 0.75
N MET A 358 85.23 33.49 1.92
CA MET A 358 85.89 33.92 3.14
C MET A 358 87.01 32.96 3.58
N LEU A 359 86.78 31.64 3.49
CA LEU A 359 87.76 30.60 3.82
C LEU A 359 88.95 30.64 2.83
N VAL A 360 88.70 30.78 1.54
CA VAL A 360 89.76 30.93 0.51
C VAL A 360 90.54 32.19 0.73
N GLU A 361 89.89 33.29 0.99
CA GLU A 361 90.56 34.55 1.33
C GLU A 361 91.37 34.48 2.56
N ASN A 362 90.82 33.89 3.68
CA ASN A 362 91.54 33.67 4.90
C ASN A 362 92.78 32.76 4.69
N LYS A 363 92.65 31.71 3.86
CA LYS A 363 93.80 30.87 3.51
C LYS A 363 94.88 31.67 2.78
N SER A 364 94.45 32.47 1.78
CA SER A 364 95.38 33.37 1.06
C SER A 364 96.06 34.32 1.96
N ASN A 365 95.31 34.97 2.87
CA ASN A 365 95.84 35.87 3.85
C ASN A 365 96.87 35.19 4.83
N GLY A 366 96.51 33.94 5.23
CA GLY A 366 97.40 33.09 6.04
C GLY A 366 98.71 32.77 5.33
N LEU A 367 98.65 32.39 4.04
CA LEU A 367 99.85 32.16 3.26
C LEU A 367 100.72 33.45 3.07
N THR A 368 100.07 34.58 2.83
CA THR A 368 100.76 35.88 2.73
C THR A 368 101.41 36.25 4.07
N LEU A 369 100.72 36.01 5.14
CA LEU A 369 101.27 36.20 6.50
C LEU A 369 102.48 35.33 6.80
N GLU A 370 102.40 34.01 6.37
CA GLU A 370 103.49 33.11 6.50
C GLU A 370 104.74 33.58 5.68
N GLU A 371 104.51 33.98 4.42
CA GLU A 371 105.54 34.55 3.58
C GLU A 371 106.14 35.85 4.16
N SER A 372 105.30 36.75 4.65
CA SER A 372 105.74 37.97 5.34
C SER A 372 106.53 37.68 6.62
N SER A 373 106.10 36.66 7.37
CA SER A 373 106.85 36.23 8.59
C SER A 373 108.22 35.64 8.25
N LYS A 374 108.31 34.86 7.12
CA LYS A 374 109.60 34.35 6.62
C LYS A 374 110.55 35.49 6.23
N MET A 375 110.00 36.49 5.46
CA MET A 375 110.77 37.69 5.13
C MET A 375 111.24 38.46 6.34
N LEU A 376 110.34 38.60 7.33
CA LEU A 376 110.72 39.28 8.60
C LEU A 376 111.89 38.57 9.32
N LEU A 377 111.81 37.22 9.40
CA LEU A 377 112.89 36.42 9.97
C LEU A 377 114.18 36.58 9.20
N PHE A 378 114.13 36.57 7.89
CA PHE A 378 115.28 36.82 7.00
C PHE A 378 115.88 38.19 7.24
N ASN A 379 115.06 39.25 7.31
CA ASN A 379 115.52 40.63 7.60
C ASN A 379 116.06 40.76 9.02
N VAL A 380 115.48 40.09 10.02
CA VAL A 380 116.02 40.09 11.41
C VAL A 380 117.39 39.37 11.44
N ASN A 381 117.54 38.23 10.74
CA ASN A 381 118.84 37.57 10.62
C ASN A 381 119.86 38.46 9.90
N LYS A 382 119.52 39.12 8.81
CA LYS A 382 120.35 40.04 8.09
C LYS A 382 120.73 41.23 8.96
N LEU A 383 119.81 41.76 9.74
CA LEU A 383 120.07 42.82 10.72
C LEU A 383 121.02 42.40 11.82
N ASN A 384 120.87 41.15 12.31
CA ASN A 384 121.77 40.59 13.33
C ASN A 384 123.19 40.42 12.79
N ILE A 385 123.36 39.90 11.54
CA ILE A 385 124.66 39.84 10.86
C ILE A 385 125.27 41.23 10.70
N SER A 386 124.46 42.16 10.16
CA SER A 386 124.88 43.55 9.97
C SER A 386 125.28 44.26 11.31
N SER A 387 124.45 43.97 12.36
CA SER A 387 124.76 44.48 13.70
C SER A 387 126.07 43.91 14.30
N ASN A 388 126.30 42.61 14.10
CA ASN A 388 127.54 41.91 14.45
C ASN A 388 128.73 42.45 13.66
N GLU A 389 128.56 42.68 12.34
CA GLU A 389 129.62 43.31 11.54
C GLU A 389 129.91 44.76 11.98
N ALA A 390 128.87 45.51 12.26
CA ALA A 390 129.01 46.88 12.80
C ALA A 390 129.72 46.89 14.19
N ALA A 391 129.39 45.95 15.08
CA ALA A 391 130.07 45.75 16.34
C ALA A 391 131.52 45.36 16.19
N ALA A 392 131.84 44.44 15.29
CA ALA A 392 133.23 44.10 14.98
C ALA A 392 133.99 45.27 14.39
N SER A 393 133.37 46.04 13.52
CA SER A 393 133.96 47.23 12.90
C SER A 393 134.22 48.34 13.96
N LEU A 394 133.28 48.45 14.99
CA LEU A 394 133.47 49.32 16.07
C LEU A 394 134.59 48.85 16.99
N GLU A 395 134.69 47.54 17.24
CA GLU A 395 135.83 46.95 18.04
C GLU A 395 137.15 47.23 17.35
N GLU A 396 137.13 46.96 15.95
CA GLU A 396 138.33 47.23 15.21
C GLU A 396 138.76 48.71 15.18
N THR A 397 137.75 49.60 15.15
CA THR A 397 138.03 51.06 15.19
C THR A 397 138.52 51.47 16.61
N ALA A 398 137.88 50.84 17.65
CA ALA A 398 138.35 51.12 19.04
C ALA A 398 139.76 50.56 19.34
N ALA A 399 140.13 49.50 18.65
CA ALA A 399 141.51 48.96 18.77
C ALA A 399 142.58 49.75 17.97
N ALA A 400 142.10 50.60 17.00
CA ALA A 400 143.00 51.42 16.17
C ALA A 400 143.24 52.88 16.74
N LEU A 401 142.50 53.21 17.74
CA LEU A 401 142.69 54.48 18.57
C LEU A 401 143.50 54.23 19.83
#